data_43a77ccf76dfff3cea92df94148043b7
#
_entry.id   43a77ccf76dfff3cea92df94148043b7
#
_cell.length_a   1.000
_cell.length_b   1.000
_cell.length_c   1.000
_cell.angle_alpha   90.00
_cell.angle_beta   90.00
_cell.angle_gamma   90.00
#
_symmetry.space_group_name_H-M   'P 1'
#
loop_
_entity.id
_entity.type
_entity.pdbx_description
1 polymer ?
#
loop_
_entity_poly.entity_id
_entity_poly.type
_entity_poly.pdbx_seq_one_letter_code
_entity_poly.pdbx_strand_id
1 'polypeptide(L)'
;MDQFRLVYRHPVVETLLLLVVLFQIVTGIRLIYKRDAQTIAEKIQVYSGLYLSFFLIAHIGAVLSGRYIEHLDTNFYFAAAGLNYYPATFIFIPYYFLAVASISLHVSAIHYLKTGSKGTAVGIAVIGIVASFIIILAFTDSFKWLDMPLPYEQFIRVLI
;
A
#
# COMPACT_ATOMS: atom_id res chain seq x y z
N MET A 1 16.85 0.01 8.73
CA MET A 1 15.41 -0.28 8.79
C MET A 1 14.95 -0.76 10.17
N ASP A 2 15.76 -1.51 10.90
CA ASP A 2 15.34 -2.11 12.19
C ASP A 2 15.00 -1.11 13.29
N GLN A 3 15.68 0.04 13.35
CA GLN A 3 15.37 1.08 14.33
C GLN A 3 13.96 1.66 14.16
N PHE A 4 13.50 1.87 12.92
CA PHE A 4 12.12 2.32 12.68
C PHE A 4 11.09 1.27 13.10
N ARG A 5 11.42 -0.01 12.94
CA ARG A 5 10.57 -1.12 13.36
C ARG A 5 10.36 -1.16 14.87
N LEU A 6 11.37 -0.84 15.67
CA LEU A 6 11.25 -0.73 17.13
C LEU A 6 10.23 0.34 17.54
N VAL A 7 10.19 1.46 16.81
CA VAL A 7 9.26 2.55 17.10
C VAL A 7 7.83 2.16 16.77
N TYR A 8 7.54 1.74 15.52
CA TYR A 8 6.16 1.49 15.12
C TYR A 8 5.60 0.15 15.63
N ARG A 9 6.44 -0.76 16.12
CA ARG A 9 6.03 -2.00 16.81
C ARG A 9 5.91 -1.83 18.33
N HIS A 10 6.21 -0.65 18.86
CA HIS A 10 5.94 -0.37 20.26
C HIS A 10 4.41 -0.40 20.48
N PRO A 11 3.88 -1.16 21.48
CA PRO A 11 2.43 -1.42 21.61
C PRO A 11 1.58 -0.15 21.59
N VAL A 12 2.02 0.90 22.25
CA VAL A 12 1.32 2.20 22.27
C VAL A 12 1.29 2.84 20.88
N VAL A 13 2.43 2.85 20.18
CA VAL A 13 2.55 3.46 18.85
C VAL A 13 1.74 2.65 17.82
N GLU A 14 1.83 1.33 17.85
CA GLU A 14 1.06 0.45 16.98
C GLU A 14 -0.45 0.63 17.19
N THR A 15 -0.91 0.67 18.44
CA THR A 15 -2.33 0.92 18.76
C THR A 15 -2.79 2.27 18.23
N LEU A 16 -2.02 3.34 18.45
CA LEU A 16 -2.34 4.66 17.95
C LEU A 16 -2.39 4.71 16.43
N LEU A 17 -1.43 4.08 15.74
CA LEU A 17 -1.42 3.98 14.28
C LEU A 17 -2.66 3.25 13.76
N LEU A 18 -3.03 2.13 14.36
CA LEU A 18 -4.23 1.37 13.97
C LEU A 18 -5.51 2.19 14.17
N LEU A 19 -5.63 2.93 15.28
CA LEU A 19 -6.77 3.81 15.54
C LEU A 19 -6.86 4.95 14.52
N VAL A 20 -5.73 5.58 14.19
CA VAL A 20 -5.68 6.65 13.17
C VAL A 20 -6.07 6.12 11.80
N VAL A 21 -5.57 4.94 11.41
CA VAL A 21 -5.93 4.32 10.13
C VAL A 21 -7.41 3.95 10.09
N LEU A 22 -7.95 3.37 11.17
CA LEU A 22 -9.37 3.06 11.27
C LEU A 22 -10.23 4.33 11.11
N PHE A 23 -9.87 5.39 11.82
CA PHE A 23 -10.54 6.69 11.72
C PHE A 23 -10.48 7.23 10.28
N GLN A 24 -9.33 7.14 9.62
CA GLN A 24 -9.13 7.59 8.24
C GLN A 24 -9.99 6.79 7.25
N ILE A 25 -10.06 5.46 7.40
CA ILE A 25 -10.90 4.59 6.57
C ILE A 25 -12.38 4.95 6.74
N VAL A 26 -12.86 5.04 7.97
CA VAL A 26 -14.26 5.35 8.27
C VAL A 26 -14.66 6.73 7.74
N THR A 27 -13.83 7.75 7.97
CA THR A 27 -14.10 9.12 7.49
C THR A 27 -14.00 9.19 5.98
N GLY A 28 -13.04 8.52 5.35
CA GLY A 28 -12.88 8.45 3.90
C GLY A 28 -14.10 7.83 3.23
N ILE A 29 -14.55 6.67 3.71
CA ILE A 29 -15.75 5.99 3.18
C ILE A 29 -16.99 6.87 3.36
N ARG A 30 -17.19 7.49 4.53
CA ARG A 30 -18.33 8.40 4.75
C ARG A 30 -18.34 9.60 3.78
N LEU A 31 -17.18 10.14 3.46
CA LEU A 31 -17.05 11.24 2.52
C LEU A 31 -17.41 10.82 1.09
N ILE A 32 -17.04 9.60 0.69
CA ILE A 32 -17.38 9.05 -0.63
C ILE A 32 -18.91 8.98 -0.81
N TYR A 33 -19.64 8.48 0.18
CA TYR A 33 -21.12 8.39 0.13
C TYR A 33 -21.81 9.75 0.06
N LYS A 34 -21.17 10.82 0.54
CA LYS A 34 -21.73 12.18 0.55
C LYS A 34 -21.34 13.00 -0.67
N ARG A 35 -20.43 12.52 -1.50
CA ARG A 35 -19.83 13.32 -2.58
C ARG A 35 -20.32 12.83 -3.94
N ASP A 36 -20.97 13.72 -4.67
CA ASP A 36 -21.26 13.52 -6.09
C ASP A 36 -20.08 14.04 -6.92
N ALA A 37 -19.21 13.11 -7.35
CA ALA A 37 -18.00 13.44 -8.10
C ALA A 37 -18.35 13.69 -9.57
N GLN A 38 -18.33 14.95 -10.01
CA GLN A 38 -18.66 15.36 -11.37
C GLN A 38 -17.41 15.45 -12.26
N THR A 39 -16.35 16.05 -11.76
CA THR A 39 -15.11 16.28 -12.51
C THR A 39 -14.19 15.07 -12.50
N ILE A 40 -13.27 14.98 -13.48
CA ILE A 40 -12.24 13.95 -13.55
C ILE A 40 -11.37 13.95 -12.29
N ALA A 41 -10.98 15.12 -11.78
CA ALA A 41 -10.15 15.21 -10.58
C ALA A 41 -10.88 14.68 -9.33
N GLU A 42 -12.18 14.97 -9.18
CA GLU A 42 -12.99 14.42 -8.10
C GLU A 42 -13.14 12.90 -8.20
N LYS A 43 -13.34 12.37 -9.40
CA LYS A 43 -13.38 10.92 -9.65
C LYS A 43 -12.06 10.25 -9.29
N ILE A 44 -10.92 10.83 -9.71
CA ILE A 44 -9.59 10.33 -9.34
C ILE A 44 -9.43 10.33 -7.81
N GLN A 45 -9.82 11.41 -7.12
CA GLN A 45 -9.77 11.49 -5.67
C GLN A 45 -10.59 10.40 -4.99
N VAL A 46 -11.82 10.18 -5.47
CA VAL A 46 -12.74 9.18 -4.89
C VAL A 46 -12.21 7.76 -5.12
N TYR A 47 -11.89 7.40 -6.36
CA TYR A 47 -11.46 6.03 -6.67
C TYR A 47 -10.10 5.68 -6.06
N SER A 48 -9.14 6.61 -6.07
CA SER A 48 -7.86 6.39 -5.39
C SER A 48 -8.04 6.26 -3.88
N GLY A 49 -8.90 7.08 -3.26
CA GLY A 49 -9.22 6.98 -1.84
C GLY A 49 -9.91 5.67 -1.47
N LEU A 50 -10.81 5.18 -2.32
CA LEU A 50 -11.49 3.89 -2.14
C LEU A 50 -10.48 2.73 -2.20
N TYR A 51 -9.60 2.75 -3.21
CA TYR A 51 -8.55 1.74 -3.32
C TYR A 51 -7.60 1.77 -2.12
N LEU A 52 -7.19 2.94 -1.64
CA LEU A 52 -6.35 3.07 -0.44
C LEU A 52 -7.03 2.52 0.81
N SER A 53 -8.34 2.73 0.96
CA SER A 53 -9.09 2.14 2.07
C SER A 53 -9.10 0.61 1.99
N PHE A 54 -9.34 0.04 0.82
CA PHE A 54 -9.23 -1.40 0.57
C PHE A 54 -7.83 -1.92 0.87
N PHE A 55 -6.80 -1.25 0.33
CA PHE A 55 -5.40 -1.62 0.55
C PHE A 55 -5.04 -1.63 2.03
N LEU A 56 -5.41 -0.59 2.78
CA LEU A 56 -5.09 -0.49 4.21
C LEU A 56 -5.74 -1.61 5.02
N ILE A 57 -7.01 -1.94 4.75
CA ILE A 57 -7.69 -3.04 5.43
C ILE A 57 -6.99 -4.38 5.14
N ALA A 58 -6.75 -4.68 3.88
CA ALA A 58 -6.12 -5.92 3.46
C ALA A 58 -4.66 -6.01 3.97
N HIS A 59 -3.90 -4.91 3.86
CA HIS A 59 -2.50 -4.85 4.28
C HIS A 59 -2.33 -5.03 5.79
N ILE A 60 -3.12 -4.31 6.59
CA ILE A 60 -3.09 -4.45 8.05
C ILE A 60 -3.51 -5.87 8.45
N GLY A 61 -4.57 -6.40 7.85
CA GLY A 61 -5.01 -7.77 8.07
C GLY A 61 -3.89 -8.78 7.78
N ALA A 62 -3.21 -8.67 6.65
CA ALA A 62 -2.08 -9.53 6.29
C ALA A 62 -0.90 -9.40 7.27
N VAL A 63 -0.55 -8.17 7.67
CA VAL A 63 0.55 -7.94 8.63
C VAL A 63 0.23 -8.51 10.00
N LEU A 64 -0.99 -8.30 10.51
CA LEU A 64 -1.39 -8.83 11.82
C LEU A 64 -1.51 -10.36 11.78
N SER A 65 -2.08 -10.93 10.72
CA SER A 65 -2.14 -12.39 10.52
C SER A 65 -0.73 -13.00 10.45
N GLY A 66 0.16 -12.42 9.64
CA GLY A 66 1.53 -12.88 9.53
C GLY A 66 2.28 -12.92 10.88
N ARG A 67 2.05 -11.90 11.74
CA ARG A 67 2.71 -11.83 13.04
C ARG A 67 2.09 -12.75 14.09
N TYR A 68 0.75 -12.74 14.22
CA TYR A 68 0.07 -13.34 15.36
C TYR A 68 -0.45 -14.75 15.09
N ILE A 69 -0.66 -15.09 13.81
CA ILE A 69 -1.13 -16.44 13.42
C ILE A 69 0.02 -17.25 12.87
N GLU A 70 0.76 -16.70 11.89
CA GLU A 70 1.84 -17.43 11.23
C GLU A 70 3.18 -17.32 11.96
N HIS A 71 3.28 -16.48 13.00
CA HIS A 71 4.50 -16.21 13.78
C HIS A 71 5.71 -15.81 12.94
N LEU A 72 5.45 -15.14 11.79
CA LEU A 72 6.47 -14.63 10.89
C LEU A 72 6.85 -13.18 11.20
N ASP A 73 8.11 -12.85 10.99
CA ASP A 73 8.52 -11.46 11.03
C ASP A 73 8.07 -10.73 9.76
N THR A 74 7.14 -9.77 9.91
CA THR A 74 6.60 -8.98 8.80
C THR A 74 7.58 -7.89 8.37
N ASN A 75 8.72 -8.32 7.82
CA ASN A 75 9.80 -7.52 7.27
C ASN A 75 9.72 -7.42 5.73
N PHE A 76 10.83 -7.02 5.11
CA PHE A 76 10.97 -6.96 3.66
C PHE A 76 10.62 -8.29 2.96
N TYR A 77 11.09 -9.42 3.48
CA TYR A 77 10.88 -10.73 2.88
C TYR A 77 9.42 -11.18 2.91
N PHE A 78 8.66 -10.75 3.92
CA PHE A 78 7.23 -11.04 4.00
C PHE A 78 6.45 -10.45 2.83
N ALA A 79 6.75 -9.20 2.45
CA ALA A 79 6.14 -8.57 1.28
C ALA A 79 6.72 -9.14 -0.04
N ALA A 80 8.04 -9.35 -0.09
CA ALA A 80 8.72 -9.86 -1.28
C ALA A 80 8.27 -11.28 -1.65
N ALA A 81 7.90 -12.11 -0.68
CA ALA A 81 7.39 -13.47 -0.95
C ALA A 81 6.19 -13.45 -1.90
N GLY A 82 5.18 -12.61 -1.65
CA GLY A 82 4.03 -12.50 -2.54
C GLY A 82 4.36 -12.02 -3.95
N LEU A 83 5.43 -11.25 -4.10
CA LEU A 83 5.85 -10.68 -5.38
C LEU A 83 6.72 -11.61 -6.24
N ASN A 84 7.28 -12.69 -5.65
CA ASN A 84 8.26 -13.54 -6.32
C ASN A 84 7.79 -14.99 -6.56
N TYR A 85 6.65 -15.42 -6.00
CA TYR A 85 6.14 -16.77 -6.17
C TYR A 85 4.84 -16.81 -6.97
N TYR A 86 4.86 -17.58 -8.06
CA TYR A 86 3.68 -17.84 -8.89
C TYR A 86 2.70 -18.79 -8.15
N PRO A 87 1.35 -18.57 -8.21
CA PRO A 87 0.62 -17.52 -8.94
C PRO A 87 0.40 -16.22 -8.14
N ALA A 88 0.88 -16.11 -6.90
CA ALA A 88 0.72 -14.93 -6.03
C ALA A 88 1.18 -13.64 -6.70
N THR A 89 2.26 -13.70 -7.48
CA THR A 89 2.84 -12.58 -8.23
C THR A 89 1.80 -11.79 -9.03
N PHE A 90 0.84 -12.46 -9.68
CA PHE A 90 -0.20 -11.80 -10.47
C PHE A 90 -1.18 -10.97 -9.64
N ILE A 91 -1.31 -11.28 -8.36
CA ILE A 91 -2.16 -10.54 -7.42
C ILE A 91 -1.34 -9.44 -6.73
N PHE A 92 -0.16 -9.78 -6.22
CA PHE A 92 0.61 -8.88 -5.37
C PHE A 92 1.32 -7.76 -6.15
N ILE A 93 1.75 -7.98 -7.39
CA ILE A 93 2.34 -6.89 -8.21
C ILE A 93 1.32 -5.76 -8.44
N PRO A 94 0.13 -5.99 -9.03
CA PRO A 94 -0.86 -4.93 -9.19
C PRO A 94 -1.35 -4.37 -7.85
N TYR A 95 -1.48 -5.18 -6.82
CA TYR A 95 -1.88 -4.75 -5.48
C TYR A 95 -0.94 -3.70 -4.90
N TYR A 96 0.36 -3.94 -4.88
CA TYR A 96 1.34 -2.97 -4.37
C TYR A 96 1.57 -1.79 -5.32
N PHE A 97 1.61 -2.05 -6.63
CA PHE A 97 1.73 -0.99 -7.62
C PHE A 97 0.61 0.04 -7.48
N LEU A 98 -0.63 -0.44 -7.44
CA LEU A 98 -1.79 0.42 -7.32
C LEU A 98 -1.86 1.14 -5.97
N ALA A 99 -1.33 0.57 -4.90
CA ALA A 99 -1.27 1.24 -3.60
C ALA A 99 -0.45 2.53 -3.67
N VAL A 100 0.79 2.45 -4.16
CA VAL A 100 1.68 3.62 -4.27
C VAL A 100 1.16 4.60 -5.32
N ALA A 101 0.70 4.12 -6.46
CA ALA A 101 0.09 4.95 -7.50
C ALA A 101 -1.15 5.69 -6.98
N SER A 102 -2.00 5.02 -6.20
CA SER A 102 -3.21 5.63 -5.61
C SER A 102 -2.90 6.71 -4.60
N ILE A 103 -1.84 6.58 -3.78
CA ILE A 103 -1.40 7.66 -2.88
C ILE A 103 -1.10 8.92 -3.71
N SER A 104 -0.31 8.79 -4.76
CA SER A 104 0.11 9.91 -5.59
C SER A 104 -1.04 10.52 -6.37
N LEU A 105 -1.92 9.70 -6.94
CA LEU A 105 -3.12 10.17 -7.64
C LEU A 105 -4.07 10.89 -6.68
N HIS A 106 -4.23 10.39 -5.45
CA HIS A 106 -5.07 11.01 -4.44
C HIS A 106 -4.56 12.39 -4.05
N VAL A 107 -3.25 12.50 -3.75
CA VAL A 107 -2.60 13.77 -3.39
C VAL A 107 -2.62 14.73 -4.59
N SER A 108 -2.33 14.24 -5.79
CA SER A 108 -2.39 15.03 -7.04
C SER A 108 -3.80 15.63 -7.26
N ALA A 109 -4.84 14.81 -7.11
CA ALA A 109 -6.23 15.26 -7.27
C ALA A 109 -6.60 16.32 -6.22
N ILE A 110 -6.27 16.11 -4.95
CA ILE A 110 -6.50 17.09 -3.87
C ILE A 110 -5.75 18.39 -4.16
N HIS A 111 -4.49 18.31 -4.59
CA HIS A 111 -3.71 19.48 -4.92
C HIS A 111 -4.36 20.28 -6.05
N TYR A 112 -4.74 19.61 -7.14
CA TYR A 112 -5.43 20.26 -8.26
C TYR A 112 -6.73 20.92 -7.85
N LEU A 113 -7.57 20.23 -7.10
CA LEU A 113 -8.86 20.75 -6.63
C LEU A 113 -8.73 21.97 -5.71
N LYS A 114 -7.61 22.06 -4.96
CA LYS A 114 -7.35 23.20 -4.06
C LYS A 114 -6.68 24.39 -4.74
N THR A 115 -5.78 24.14 -5.70
CA THR A 115 -4.90 25.18 -6.26
C THR A 115 -5.19 25.52 -7.72
N GLY A 116 -5.86 24.64 -8.46
CA GLY A 116 -6.02 24.73 -9.91
C GLY A 116 -4.74 24.45 -10.71
N SER A 117 -3.60 24.18 -10.03
CA SER A 117 -2.30 23.97 -10.68
C SER A 117 -2.20 22.58 -11.34
N LYS A 118 -2.48 22.51 -12.64
CA LYS A 118 -2.43 21.27 -13.42
C LYS A 118 -1.00 20.73 -13.54
N GLY A 119 0.00 21.59 -13.75
CA GLY A 119 1.39 21.17 -13.90
C GLY A 119 1.93 20.46 -12.68
N THR A 120 1.75 21.06 -11.49
CA THR A 120 2.16 20.45 -10.22
C THR A 120 1.41 19.14 -9.94
N ALA A 121 0.10 19.10 -10.20
CA ALA A 121 -0.69 17.90 -10.01
C ALA A 121 -0.21 16.74 -10.89
N VAL A 122 0.04 16.99 -12.18
CA VAL A 122 0.61 16.00 -13.11
C VAL A 122 1.99 15.56 -12.63
N GLY A 123 2.85 16.49 -12.20
CA GLY A 123 4.16 16.16 -11.63
C GLY A 123 4.08 15.19 -10.45
N ILE A 124 3.19 15.45 -9.48
CA ILE A 124 2.95 14.55 -8.34
C ILE A 124 2.52 13.16 -8.82
N ALA A 125 1.57 13.08 -9.75
CA ALA A 125 1.08 11.80 -10.27
C ALA A 125 2.19 11.01 -10.98
N VAL A 126 2.96 11.66 -11.85
CA VAL A 126 4.07 11.01 -12.60
C VAL A 126 5.16 10.50 -11.65
N ILE A 127 5.60 11.33 -10.70
CA ILE A 127 6.60 10.91 -9.70
C ILE A 127 6.13 9.67 -8.94
N GLY A 128 4.86 9.64 -8.53
CA GLY A 128 4.33 8.50 -7.80
C GLY A 128 4.21 7.23 -8.65
N ILE A 129 3.80 7.34 -9.91
CA ILE A 129 3.76 6.19 -10.82
C ILE A 129 5.16 5.64 -11.06
N VAL A 130 6.15 6.51 -11.29
CA VAL A 130 7.56 6.09 -11.42
C VAL A 130 8.05 5.41 -10.14
N ALA A 131 7.75 5.99 -8.97
CA ALA A 131 8.09 5.39 -7.69
C ALA A 131 7.45 4.01 -7.51
N SER A 132 6.18 3.83 -7.96
CA SER A 132 5.51 2.52 -7.92
C SER A 132 6.29 1.46 -8.71
N PHE A 133 6.75 1.78 -9.91
CA PHE A 133 7.59 0.87 -10.71
C PHE A 133 8.92 0.56 -10.02
N ILE A 134 9.61 1.56 -9.50
CA ILE A 134 10.89 1.37 -8.79
C ILE A 134 10.71 0.45 -7.59
N ILE A 135 9.64 0.66 -6.80
CA ILE A 135 9.35 -0.18 -5.63
C ILE A 135 9.07 -1.63 -6.06
N ILE A 136 8.26 -1.86 -7.10
CA ILE A 136 8.01 -3.22 -7.60
C ILE A 136 9.30 -3.88 -8.06
N LEU A 137 10.15 -3.17 -8.82
CA LEU A 137 11.45 -3.70 -9.25
C LEU A 137 12.38 -4.02 -8.08
N ALA A 138 12.33 -3.22 -7.01
CA ALA A 138 13.15 -3.45 -5.81
C ALA A 138 12.67 -4.63 -4.97
N PHE A 139 11.38 -4.97 -4.99
CA PHE A 139 10.81 -6.10 -4.24
C PHE A 139 10.74 -7.40 -5.03
N THR A 140 10.81 -7.33 -6.36
CA THR A 140 10.91 -8.51 -7.22
C THR A 140 12.38 -8.93 -7.40
N ASP A 141 12.63 -10.22 -7.61
CA ASP A 141 13.97 -10.74 -7.90
C ASP A 141 14.41 -10.47 -9.34
N SER A 142 13.95 -9.34 -9.91
CA SER A 142 14.26 -8.95 -11.29
C SER A 142 15.76 -8.81 -11.55
N PHE A 143 16.55 -8.52 -10.53
CA PHE A 143 18.00 -8.39 -10.60
C PHE A 143 18.75 -9.56 -9.99
N LYS A 144 18.08 -10.66 -9.62
CA LYS A 144 18.66 -11.88 -9.02
C LYS A 144 19.55 -11.62 -7.79
N TRP A 145 19.13 -10.71 -6.93
CA TRP A 145 19.82 -10.34 -5.70
C TRP A 145 19.11 -10.84 -4.43
N LEU A 146 17.89 -11.36 -4.59
CA LEU A 146 17.03 -11.74 -3.48
C LEU A 146 17.23 -13.21 -3.12
N ASP A 147 17.84 -13.45 -1.97
CA ASP A 147 17.88 -14.77 -1.33
C ASP A 147 16.70 -14.87 -0.34
N MET A 148 15.64 -15.60 -0.73
CA MET A 148 14.42 -15.70 0.06
C MET A 148 14.61 -16.70 1.20
N PRO A 149 14.50 -16.27 2.48
CA PRO A 149 14.60 -17.19 3.60
C PRO A 149 13.47 -18.24 3.60
N LEU A 150 13.82 -19.48 3.92
CA LEU A 150 12.94 -20.64 3.87
C LEU A 150 11.55 -20.46 4.54
N PRO A 151 11.41 -19.80 5.72
CA PRO A 151 10.10 -19.59 6.35
C PRO A 151 9.11 -18.82 5.48
N TYR A 152 9.58 -17.82 4.71
CA TYR A 152 8.72 -17.01 3.84
C TYR A 152 8.37 -17.75 2.55
N GLU A 153 9.30 -18.54 2.04
CA GLU A 153 9.02 -19.43 0.91
C GLU A 153 7.96 -20.48 1.26
N GLN A 154 8.09 -21.14 2.40
CA GLN A 154 7.12 -22.11 2.89
C GLN A 154 5.74 -21.48 3.11
N PHE A 155 5.71 -20.31 3.76
CA PHE A 155 4.47 -19.56 3.99
C PHE A 155 3.71 -19.28 2.69
N ILE A 156 4.39 -18.72 1.69
CA ILE A 156 3.71 -18.37 0.45
C ILE A 156 3.27 -19.61 -0.34
N ARG A 157 4.02 -20.72 -0.31
CA ARG A 157 3.65 -21.97 -0.97
C ARG A 157 2.41 -22.64 -0.34
N VAL A 158 2.15 -22.43 0.94
CA VAL A 158 0.94 -22.93 1.61
C VAL A 158 -0.26 -22.04 1.29
N LEU A 159 -0.04 -20.75 1.03
CA LEU A 159 -1.09 -19.77 0.77
C LEU A 159 -1.66 -19.88 -0.67
N ILE A 160 -0.88 -20.42 -1.60
CA ILE A 160 -1.19 -20.51 -3.04
C ILE A 160 -1.39 -21.94 -3.50
#